data_41ff7c68e070083d5d905db32edabac1
#
_entry.id   41ff7c68e070083d5d905db32edabac1
#
_cell.length_a   1.000
_cell.length_b   1.000
_cell.length_c   1.000
_cell.angle_alpha   90.00
_cell.angle_beta   90.00
_cell.angle_gamma   90.00
#
_symmetry.space_group_name_H-M   'P 1'
#
loop_
_entity.id
_entity.type
_entity.pdbx_description
1 polymer ?
#
loop_
_entity_poly.entity_id
_entity_poly.type
_entity_poly.pdbx_seq_one_letter_code
_entity_poly.pdbx_strand_id
1 'polypeptide(L)'
;MGIFGDFNEDFCYFCNVKATIMKKLLFFCATLFCLSTADAKITMPQLFQSGMVMQRGKAIPVWGKADAGETITIRFNKKEYTTTADANGRWRIDLPKMKAGGPYQMSVNEQTIDNIMIGDVWLLSGQSNIDVHIERVYPQYTTEVDNYENTNIRLFRVQNETSTHGVKDDIRPTSINWKPLNKQNAWPFSAVGYFLGKKMFEKNKVAQGIIVNSWEAHLLRPG
;
A
#
# COMPACT_ATOMS: atom_id res chain seq x y z
N MET A 1 -4.84 -57.58 68.49
CA MET A 1 -3.46 -57.41 67.99
C MET A 1 -3.63 -56.83 66.57
N GLY A 2 -3.31 -55.57 66.46
CA GLY A 2 -3.73 -54.72 65.32
C GLY A 2 -2.98 -55.01 64.05
N ILE A 3 -3.71 -54.77 62.96
CA ILE A 3 -3.15 -54.46 61.64
C ILE A 3 -3.89 -53.21 61.19
N PHE A 4 -3.32 -52.05 61.54
CA PHE A 4 -3.64 -50.76 60.84
C PHE A 4 -2.32 -50.37 60.19
N GLY A 5 -2.11 -50.85 58.98
CA GLY A 5 -1.05 -50.42 58.09
C GLY A 5 -1.39 -49.15 57.38
N ASP A 6 -0.44 -48.28 57.25
CA ASP A 6 -0.34 -46.95 56.73
C ASP A 6 -1.13 -46.69 55.42
N PHE A 7 -2.36 -46.23 55.51
CA PHE A 7 -3.16 -45.72 54.36
C PHE A 7 -2.97 -44.22 54.07
N ASN A 8 -2.18 -43.53 54.90
CA ASN A 8 -2.09 -42.06 54.81
C ASN A 8 -0.92 -41.53 53.97
N GLU A 9 0.15 -42.28 53.81
CA GLU A 9 1.33 -41.79 53.06
C GLU A 9 1.13 -41.94 51.54
N ASP A 10 0.50 -43.01 51.07
CA ASP A 10 0.27 -43.24 49.64
C ASP A 10 -0.75 -42.27 49.06
N PHE A 11 -1.73 -41.85 49.85
CA PHE A 11 -2.73 -40.87 49.39
C PHE A 11 -2.13 -39.47 49.23
N CYS A 12 -1.18 -39.08 50.09
CA CYS A 12 -0.47 -37.83 50.04
C CYS A 12 0.52 -37.76 48.86
N TYR A 13 1.18 -38.90 48.55
CA TYR A 13 2.08 -39.00 47.38
C TYR A 13 1.32 -38.87 46.06
N PHE A 14 0.16 -39.53 45.92
CA PHE A 14 -0.71 -39.41 44.70
C PHE A 14 -1.28 -38.03 44.51
N CYS A 15 -1.63 -37.30 45.55
CA CYS A 15 -2.10 -35.91 45.47
C CYS A 15 -0.97 -34.97 45.05
N ASN A 16 0.24 -35.12 45.56
CA ASN A 16 1.37 -34.29 45.17
C ASN A 16 1.84 -34.53 43.72
N VAL A 17 1.84 -35.79 43.26
CA VAL A 17 2.20 -36.12 41.87
C VAL A 17 1.17 -35.54 40.87
N LYS A 18 -0.14 -35.66 41.19
CA LYS A 18 -1.21 -35.07 40.36
C LYS A 18 -1.11 -33.55 40.30
N ALA A 19 -0.84 -32.87 41.44
CA ALA A 19 -0.69 -31.43 41.50
C ALA A 19 0.55 -30.94 40.71
N THR A 20 1.67 -31.70 40.74
CA THR A 20 2.89 -31.39 40.02
C THR A 20 2.71 -31.57 38.50
N ILE A 21 2.03 -32.64 38.06
CA ILE A 21 1.72 -32.86 36.65
C ILE A 21 0.76 -31.81 36.14
N MET A 22 -0.26 -31.44 36.91
CA MET A 22 -1.21 -30.41 36.55
C MET A 22 -0.57 -29.03 36.43
N LYS A 23 0.36 -28.67 37.33
CA LYS A 23 1.16 -27.43 37.22
C LYS A 23 2.05 -27.41 35.98
N LYS A 24 2.69 -28.53 35.64
CA LYS A 24 3.52 -28.65 34.43
C LYS A 24 2.67 -28.58 33.16
N LEU A 25 1.46 -29.19 33.13
CA LEU A 25 0.53 -29.10 32.03
C LEU A 25 0.00 -27.69 31.84
N LEU A 26 -0.35 -27.00 32.93
CA LEU A 26 -0.78 -25.59 32.90
C LEU A 26 0.34 -24.65 32.39
N PHE A 27 1.57 -24.91 32.80
CA PHE A 27 2.72 -24.14 32.32
C PHE A 27 3.02 -24.40 30.84
N PHE A 28 2.85 -25.64 30.37
CA PHE A 28 3.00 -26.01 28.96
C PHE A 28 1.87 -25.44 28.09
N CYS A 29 0.61 -25.45 28.57
CA CYS A 29 -0.49 -24.81 27.91
C CYS A 29 -0.34 -23.26 27.86
N ALA A 30 0.17 -22.64 28.93
CA ALA A 30 0.42 -21.20 28.96
C ALA A 30 1.54 -20.78 27.98
N THR A 31 2.58 -21.59 27.81
CA THR A 31 3.63 -21.34 26.81
C THR A 31 3.16 -21.58 25.38
N LEU A 32 2.23 -22.51 25.13
CA LEU A 32 1.62 -22.70 23.80
C LEU A 32 0.67 -21.56 23.43
N PHE A 33 0.02 -20.90 24.39
CA PHE A 33 -0.91 -19.80 24.14
C PHE A 33 -0.21 -18.48 23.83
N CYS A 34 1.11 -18.37 24.14
CA CYS A 34 1.91 -17.18 23.78
C CYS A 34 2.43 -17.19 22.34
N LEU A 35 2.14 -18.24 21.56
CA LEU A 35 2.45 -18.31 20.12
C LEU A 35 1.27 -17.87 19.24
N SER A 36 0.34 -17.04 19.76
CA SER A 36 -0.54 -16.29 18.88
C SER A 36 0.35 -15.34 18.07
N THR A 37 0.67 -15.73 16.84
CA THR A 37 1.18 -14.83 15.82
C THR A 37 0.12 -13.73 15.67
N ALA A 38 0.35 -12.59 16.31
CA ALA A 38 -0.35 -11.38 15.94
C ALA A 38 -0.02 -11.20 14.44
N ASP A 39 -1.02 -11.32 13.57
CA ASP A 39 -0.87 -10.95 12.18
C ASP A 39 -0.49 -9.47 12.15
N ALA A 40 0.81 -9.22 12.12
CA ALA A 40 1.35 -7.89 12.04
C ALA A 40 0.86 -7.27 10.73
N LYS A 41 0.01 -6.26 10.84
CA LYS A 41 -0.65 -5.65 9.70
C LYS A 41 0.29 -4.69 9.01
N ILE A 42 1.00 -5.17 7.98
CA ILE A 42 1.78 -4.30 7.10
C ILE A 42 0.84 -3.30 6.43
N THR A 43 1.18 -2.03 6.52
CA THR A 43 0.47 -0.95 5.82
C THR A 43 1.41 -0.27 4.84
N MET A 44 0.93 -0.12 3.61
CA MET A 44 1.62 0.64 2.57
C MET A 44 0.86 1.92 2.25
N PRO A 45 1.56 2.99 1.83
CA PRO A 45 0.91 4.20 1.34
C PRO A 45 -0.12 3.92 0.25
N GLN A 46 -1.17 4.74 0.21
CA GLN A 46 -2.27 4.64 -0.75
C GLN A 46 -1.81 4.72 -2.22
N LEU A 47 -0.60 5.18 -2.47
CA LEU A 47 -0.01 5.21 -3.80
C LEU A 47 0.32 3.80 -4.33
N PHE A 48 0.60 2.83 -3.43
CA PHE A 48 0.91 1.44 -3.79
C PHE A 48 -0.37 0.63 -3.96
N GLN A 49 -0.91 0.64 -5.17
CA GLN A 49 -2.15 -0.05 -5.52
C GLN A 49 -2.01 -0.74 -6.88
N SER A 50 -2.88 -1.72 -7.13
CA SER A 50 -2.98 -2.35 -8.44
C SER A 50 -3.25 -1.33 -9.54
N GLY A 51 -2.54 -1.50 -10.65
CA GLY A 51 -2.57 -0.56 -11.77
C GLY A 51 -1.56 0.59 -11.68
N MET A 52 -0.73 0.68 -10.63
CA MET A 52 0.26 1.76 -10.49
C MET A 52 1.34 1.73 -11.58
N VAL A 53 1.96 2.89 -11.79
CA VAL A 53 3.18 3.03 -12.58
C VAL A 53 4.32 3.40 -11.66
N MET A 54 5.43 2.65 -11.74
CA MET A 54 6.68 2.95 -11.04
C MET A 54 7.72 3.53 -11.99
N GLN A 55 8.55 4.46 -11.49
CA GLN A 55 9.52 5.19 -12.31
C GLN A 55 10.62 4.26 -12.86
N ARG A 56 10.80 4.27 -14.19
CA ARG A 56 11.90 3.58 -14.86
C ARG A 56 13.25 4.26 -14.66
N GLY A 57 14.32 3.50 -14.84
CA GLY A 57 15.69 4.01 -14.96
C GLY A 57 16.33 4.51 -13.66
N LYS A 58 15.61 4.47 -12.55
CA LYS A 58 16.09 4.79 -11.20
C LYS A 58 15.81 3.65 -10.24
N ALA A 59 16.44 3.62 -9.07
CA ALA A 59 16.04 2.77 -7.97
C ALA A 59 14.57 3.05 -7.62
N ILE A 60 13.82 2.00 -7.34
CA ILE A 60 12.37 2.10 -7.08
C ILE A 60 12.17 1.93 -5.58
N PRO A 61 11.91 3.00 -4.82
CA PRO A 61 11.64 2.88 -3.40
C PRO A 61 10.25 2.27 -3.18
N VAL A 62 10.20 1.28 -2.28
CA VAL A 62 8.96 0.72 -1.73
C VAL A 62 9.06 0.83 -0.22
N TRP A 63 8.02 1.34 0.42
CA TRP A 63 8.05 1.62 1.86
C TRP A 63 6.68 1.47 2.50
N GLY A 64 6.65 1.41 3.82
CA GLY A 64 5.43 1.36 4.59
C GLY A 64 5.68 1.32 6.08
N LYS A 65 4.68 0.84 6.81
CA LYS A 65 4.74 0.63 8.26
C LYS A 65 4.39 -0.82 8.58
N ALA A 66 4.97 -1.32 9.67
CA ALA A 66 4.76 -2.64 10.23
C ALA A 66 5.07 -2.57 11.74
N ASP A 67 4.97 -3.67 12.45
CA ASP A 67 5.42 -3.71 13.84
C ASP A 67 6.95 -3.59 13.92
N ALA A 68 7.46 -2.95 14.98
CA ALA A 68 8.90 -2.78 15.17
C ALA A 68 9.61 -4.15 15.21
N GLY A 69 10.65 -4.29 14.39
CA GLY A 69 11.39 -5.55 14.27
C GLY A 69 10.75 -6.59 13.35
N GLU A 70 9.60 -6.30 12.75
CA GLU A 70 8.97 -7.20 11.77
C GLU A 70 9.81 -7.31 10.51
N THR A 71 9.90 -8.54 9.97
CA THR A 71 10.58 -8.81 8.70
C THR A 71 9.58 -8.65 7.55
N ILE A 72 9.91 -7.78 6.61
CA ILE A 72 9.15 -7.53 5.39
C ILE A 72 9.84 -8.23 4.22
N THR A 73 9.08 -9.04 3.49
CA THR A 73 9.53 -9.74 2.29
C THR A 73 8.77 -9.21 1.08
N ILE A 74 9.51 -8.66 0.10
CA ILE A 74 8.96 -8.24 -1.19
C ILE A 74 9.37 -9.22 -2.26
N ARG A 75 8.40 -9.79 -2.98
CA ARG A 75 8.65 -10.56 -4.20
C ARG A 75 8.25 -9.75 -5.41
N PHE A 76 9.22 -9.43 -6.25
CA PHE A 76 9.01 -8.63 -7.44
C PHE A 76 9.94 -9.06 -8.58
N ASN A 77 9.39 -9.21 -9.79
CA ASN A 77 10.15 -9.60 -10.99
C ASN A 77 11.04 -10.84 -10.77
N LYS A 78 10.46 -11.91 -10.20
CA LYS A 78 11.12 -13.20 -9.90
C LYS A 78 12.27 -13.11 -8.90
N LYS A 79 12.39 -12.01 -8.15
CA LYS A 79 13.37 -11.81 -7.09
C LYS A 79 12.69 -11.55 -5.77
N GLU A 80 13.39 -11.88 -4.71
CA GLU A 80 12.95 -11.64 -3.33
C GLU A 80 13.90 -10.63 -2.68
N TYR A 81 13.34 -9.71 -1.92
CA TYR A 81 14.04 -8.67 -1.17
C TYR A 81 13.47 -8.64 0.24
N THR A 82 14.35 -8.52 1.23
CA THR A 82 13.95 -8.49 2.63
C THR A 82 14.49 -7.25 3.33
N THR A 83 13.73 -6.75 4.30
CA THR A 83 14.14 -5.70 5.22
C THR A 83 13.44 -5.92 6.56
N THR A 84 13.82 -5.15 7.56
CA THR A 84 13.20 -5.18 8.90
C THR A 84 12.69 -3.78 9.22
N ALA A 85 11.49 -3.71 9.81
CA ALA A 85 10.94 -2.44 10.30
C ALA A 85 11.78 -1.90 11.47
N ASP A 86 12.03 -0.61 11.46
CA ASP A 86 12.77 0.07 12.52
C ASP A 86 11.96 0.17 13.84
N ALA A 87 12.57 0.76 14.88
CA ALA A 87 11.91 0.94 16.18
C ALA A 87 10.63 1.80 16.13
N ASN A 88 10.42 2.57 15.05
CA ASN A 88 9.22 3.38 14.80
C ASN A 88 8.22 2.65 13.89
N GLY A 89 8.48 1.38 13.56
CA GLY A 89 7.66 0.59 12.66
C GLY A 89 7.77 1.00 11.19
N ARG A 90 8.79 1.76 10.77
CA ARG A 90 9.00 2.17 9.38
C ARG A 90 9.93 1.20 8.67
N TRP A 91 9.58 0.86 7.44
CA TRP A 91 10.44 0.04 6.59
C TRP A 91 10.57 0.63 5.19
N ARG A 92 11.67 0.35 4.52
CA ARG A 92 11.93 0.74 3.13
C ARG A 92 12.86 -0.26 2.46
N ILE A 93 12.56 -0.54 1.19
CA ILE A 93 13.43 -1.28 0.27
C ILE A 93 13.57 -0.45 -1.02
N ASP A 94 14.80 -0.27 -1.49
CA ASP A 94 15.06 0.31 -2.80
C ASP A 94 15.29 -0.82 -3.80
N LEU A 95 14.27 -1.13 -4.61
CA LEU A 95 14.38 -2.12 -5.68
C LEU A 95 15.32 -1.62 -6.78
N PRO A 96 16.04 -2.52 -7.48
CA PRO A 96 16.94 -2.13 -8.57
C PRO A 96 16.21 -1.36 -9.68
N LYS A 97 16.95 -0.48 -10.36
CA LYS A 97 16.43 0.19 -11.56
C LYS A 97 15.97 -0.80 -12.61
N MET A 98 14.86 -0.51 -13.25
CA MET A 98 14.27 -1.32 -14.32
C MET A 98 14.09 -0.51 -15.60
N LYS A 99 14.08 -1.20 -16.74
CA LYS A 99 13.62 -0.65 -18.02
C LYS A 99 12.09 -0.62 -18.03
N ALA A 100 11.51 0.20 -18.90
CA ALA A 100 10.07 0.20 -19.13
C ALA A 100 9.55 -1.20 -19.48
N GLY A 101 8.39 -1.56 -18.97
CA GLY A 101 7.77 -2.86 -19.18
C GLY A 101 6.60 -3.12 -18.24
N GLY A 102 6.06 -4.31 -18.27
CA GLY A 102 4.92 -4.75 -17.50
C GLY A 102 3.85 -5.42 -18.37
N PRO A 103 2.71 -5.82 -17.78
CA PRO A 103 2.40 -5.68 -16.36
C PRO A 103 3.19 -6.66 -15.46
N TYR A 104 3.54 -6.20 -14.28
CA TYR A 104 4.18 -7.00 -13.23
C TYR A 104 3.21 -7.19 -12.05
N GLN A 105 3.53 -8.17 -11.23
CA GLN A 105 2.92 -8.40 -9.92
C GLN A 105 4.01 -8.24 -8.85
N MET A 106 3.64 -7.66 -7.71
CA MET A 106 4.47 -7.55 -6.51
C MET A 106 3.70 -8.09 -5.32
N SER A 107 4.34 -8.91 -4.49
CA SER A 107 3.82 -9.23 -3.17
C SER A 107 4.68 -8.57 -2.08
N VAL A 108 4.03 -8.11 -1.03
CA VAL A 108 4.65 -7.60 0.19
C VAL A 108 4.05 -8.40 1.34
N ASN A 109 4.80 -9.37 1.87
CA ASN A 109 4.29 -10.45 2.70
C ASN A 109 3.04 -11.07 2.05
N GLU A 110 1.88 -11.02 2.71
CA GLU A 110 0.60 -11.58 2.23
C GLU A 110 -0.15 -10.66 1.25
N GLN A 111 0.24 -9.39 1.14
CA GLN A 111 -0.44 -8.42 0.27
C GLN A 111 0.07 -8.52 -1.16
N THR A 112 -0.84 -8.57 -2.13
CA THR A 112 -0.51 -8.62 -3.56
C THR A 112 -0.98 -7.37 -4.27
N ILE A 113 -0.10 -6.80 -5.11
CA ILE A 113 -0.35 -5.65 -5.97
C ILE A 113 -0.15 -6.10 -7.42
N ASP A 114 -1.20 -5.99 -8.20
CA ASP A 114 -1.23 -6.48 -9.58
C ASP A 114 -1.11 -5.36 -10.60
N ASN A 115 -0.86 -5.74 -11.85
CA ASN A 115 -0.93 -4.86 -13.01
C ASN A 115 -0.01 -3.63 -12.87
N ILE A 116 1.19 -3.82 -12.34
CA ILE A 116 2.20 -2.77 -12.16
C ILE A 116 2.92 -2.54 -13.48
N MET A 117 3.01 -1.28 -13.89
CA MET A 117 3.82 -0.89 -15.05
C MET A 117 5.10 -0.18 -14.59
N ILE A 118 6.18 -0.39 -15.33
CA ILE A 118 7.40 0.41 -15.20
C ILE A 118 7.43 1.38 -16.37
N GLY A 119 7.44 2.68 -16.07
CA GLY A 119 7.33 3.74 -17.08
C GLY A 119 7.80 5.09 -16.56
N ASP A 120 7.27 6.16 -17.12
CA ASP A 120 7.52 7.52 -16.66
C ASP A 120 6.39 7.96 -15.70
N VAL A 121 6.77 8.57 -14.58
CA VAL A 121 5.81 9.07 -13.59
C VAL A 121 5.92 10.58 -13.48
N TRP A 122 4.79 11.25 -13.58
CA TRP A 122 4.66 12.71 -13.55
C TRP A 122 3.78 13.11 -12.36
N LEU A 123 4.32 13.98 -11.51
CA LEU A 123 3.56 14.63 -10.45
C LEU A 123 3.19 16.04 -10.89
N LEU A 124 1.91 16.28 -11.08
CA LEU A 124 1.35 17.58 -11.38
C LEU A 124 0.81 18.18 -10.08
N SER A 125 1.44 19.26 -9.64
CA SER A 125 1.02 19.99 -8.45
C SER A 125 0.74 21.45 -8.81
N GLY A 126 -0.28 22.03 -8.19
CA GLY A 126 -0.66 23.42 -8.43
C GLY A 126 -2.04 23.74 -7.89
N GLN A 127 -2.64 24.76 -8.47
CA GLN A 127 -3.94 25.28 -8.07
C GLN A 127 -5.00 24.99 -9.16
N SER A 128 -6.01 25.84 -9.27
CA SER A 128 -7.18 25.69 -10.15
C SER A 128 -6.85 25.33 -11.61
N ASN A 129 -5.74 25.84 -12.18
CA ASN A 129 -5.38 25.51 -13.57
C ASN A 129 -5.01 24.03 -13.76
N ILE A 130 -4.37 23.42 -12.77
CA ILE A 130 -4.07 21.98 -12.80
C ILE A 130 -5.35 21.16 -12.53
N ASP A 131 -6.30 21.73 -11.82
CA ASP A 131 -7.55 21.06 -11.44
C ASP A 131 -8.68 21.22 -12.50
N VAL A 132 -8.45 21.93 -13.58
CA VAL A 132 -9.43 21.99 -14.70
C VAL A 132 -9.67 20.59 -15.24
N HIS A 133 -10.88 20.09 -15.10
CA HIS A 133 -11.27 18.75 -15.56
C HIS A 133 -11.50 18.71 -17.07
N ILE A 134 -11.36 17.53 -17.67
CA ILE A 134 -11.70 17.28 -19.08
C ILE A 134 -13.16 17.71 -19.38
N GLU A 135 -14.10 17.43 -18.48
CA GLU A 135 -15.50 17.87 -18.60
C GLU A 135 -15.64 19.34 -19.01
N ARG A 136 -14.83 20.22 -18.40
CA ARG A 136 -14.90 21.67 -18.63
C ARG A 136 -14.38 22.09 -20.00
N VAL A 137 -13.42 21.37 -20.54
CA VAL A 137 -12.80 21.66 -21.85
C VAL A 137 -13.36 20.79 -22.98
N TYR A 138 -14.16 19.79 -22.64
CA TYR A 138 -14.69 18.80 -23.57
C TYR A 138 -15.34 19.39 -24.82
N PRO A 139 -16.12 20.50 -24.79
CA PRO A 139 -16.71 21.07 -26.02
C PRO A 139 -15.71 21.45 -27.13
N GLN A 140 -14.44 21.69 -26.72
CA GLN A 140 -13.34 22.01 -27.63
C GLN A 140 -12.57 20.80 -28.13
N TYR A 141 -12.69 19.66 -27.45
CA TYR A 141 -11.87 18.46 -27.65
C TYR A 141 -12.72 17.17 -27.77
N THR A 142 -13.97 17.27 -28.19
CA THR A 142 -14.91 16.14 -28.26
C THR A 142 -14.33 14.94 -29.01
N THR A 143 -13.91 15.14 -30.24
CA THR A 143 -13.36 14.07 -31.10
C THR A 143 -12.14 13.40 -30.48
N GLU A 144 -11.28 14.19 -29.86
CA GLU A 144 -10.05 13.69 -29.25
C GLU A 144 -10.33 12.86 -27.99
N VAL A 145 -11.24 13.33 -27.15
CA VAL A 145 -11.58 12.64 -25.89
C VAL A 145 -12.41 11.39 -26.15
N ASP A 146 -13.33 11.44 -27.13
CA ASP A 146 -14.23 10.32 -27.43
C ASP A 146 -13.52 9.15 -28.11
N ASN A 147 -12.47 9.41 -28.87
CA ASN A 147 -11.80 8.41 -29.69
C ASN A 147 -10.43 7.99 -29.12
N TYR A 148 -10.06 8.44 -27.92
CA TYR A 148 -8.76 8.10 -27.37
C TYR A 148 -8.86 7.31 -26.07
N GLU A 149 -8.39 6.07 -26.12
CA GLU A 149 -8.21 5.20 -24.97
C GLU A 149 -6.80 4.62 -24.97
N ASN A 150 -6.18 4.53 -23.80
CA ASN A 150 -4.85 3.94 -23.68
C ASN A 150 -4.61 3.37 -22.26
N THR A 151 -4.55 2.06 -22.17
CA THR A 151 -4.31 1.37 -20.90
C THR A 151 -2.90 1.54 -20.35
N ASN A 152 -1.96 2.03 -21.15
CA ASN A 152 -0.60 2.36 -20.70
C ASN A 152 -0.49 3.77 -20.08
N ILE A 153 -1.54 4.57 -20.15
CA ILE A 153 -1.61 5.84 -19.42
C ILE A 153 -2.49 5.61 -18.20
N ARG A 154 -1.94 5.83 -17.01
CA ARG A 154 -2.61 5.59 -15.73
C ARG A 154 -2.76 6.88 -14.98
N LEU A 155 -3.98 7.14 -14.54
CA LEU A 155 -4.40 8.36 -13.87
C LEU A 155 -4.56 8.09 -12.38
N PHE A 156 -3.96 8.95 -11.55
CA PHE A 156 -4.11 8.93 -10.10
C PHE A 156 -4.39 10.35 -9.59
N ARG A 157 -5.44 10.55 -8.80
CA ARG A 157 -5.77 11.83 -8.22
C ARG A 157 -5.70 11.77 -6.70
N VAL A 158 -4.85 12.61 -6.13
CA VAL A 158 -4.82 12.84 -4.69
C VAL A 158 -6.02 13.69 -4.30
N GLN A 159 -6.82 13.22 -3.35
CA GLN A 159 -7.91 14.01 -2.80
C GLN A 159 -7.40 14.98 -1.75
N ASN A 160 -7.89 16.21 -1.85
CA ASN A 160 -7.56 17.26 -0.90
C ASN A 160 -8.03 16.92 0.51
N GLU A 161 -7.17 17.15 1.46
CA GLU A 161 -7.47 16.99 2.88
C GLU A 161 -6.79 18.09 3.69
N THR A 162 -7.56 18.79 4.51
CA THR A 162 -7.03 19.74 5.49
C THR A 162 -6.62 19.03 6.76
N SER A 163 -5.46 19.37 7.30
CA SER A 163 -5.00 18.89 8.59
C SER A 163 -4.70 20.06 9.51
N THR A 164 -5.33 20.09 10.67
CA THR A 164 -5.06 21.03 11.75
C THR A 164 -3.96 20.54 12.70
N HIS A 165 -3.49 19.29 12.52
CA HIS A 165 -2.54 18.62 13.42
C HIS A 165 -1.16 18.38 12.76
N GLY A 166 -0.84 19.11 11.70
CA GLY A 166 0.44 19.01 10.99
C GLY A 166 0.40 18.13 9.74
N VAL A 167 1.58 17.76 9.26
CA VAL A 167 1.76 16.95 8.05
C VAL A 167 1.31 15.52 8.31
N LYS A 168 0.55 14.95 7.37
CA LYS A 168 0.15 13.55 7.40
C LYS A 168 1.19 12.65 6.74
N ASP A 169 1.32 11.45 7.23
CA ASP A 169 2.26 10.45 6.71
C ASP A 169 1.82 9.84 5.38
N ASP A 170 0.52 9.93 5.04
CA ASP A 170 -0.04 9.36 3.82
C ASP A 170 -1.18 10.23 3.29
N ILE A 171 -1.52 10.01 2.03
CA ILE A 171 -2.66 10.64 1.35
C ILE A 171 -3.98 10.01 1.80
N ARG A 172 -5.08 10.71 1.56
CA ARG A 172 -6.41 10.26 1.98
C ARG A 172 -6.77 8.90 1.34
N PRO A 173 -7.32 7.93 2.12
CA PRO A 173 -7.69 6.60 1.61
C PRO A 173 -8.73 6.61 0.48
N THR A 174 -9.52 7.69 0.39
CA THR A 174 -10.52 7.90 -0.68
C THR A 174 -9.93 8.48 -1.95
N SER A 175 -8.60 8.68 -2.03
CA SER A 175 -7.92 9.09 -3.25
C SER A 175 -8.26 8.14 -4.39
N ILE A 176 -8.46 8.70 -5.58
CA ILE A 176 -8.85 7.91 -6.75
C ILE A 176 -7.70 6.97 -7.10
N ASN A 177 -8.01 5.68 -7.11
CA ASN A 177 -7.06 4.63 -7.45
C ASN A 177 -6.52 4.81 -8.86
N TRP A 178 -5.37 4.19 -9.14
CA TRP A 178 -4.81 4.13 -10.49
C TRP A 178 -5.82 3.57 -11.49
N LYS A 179 -6.19 4.38 -12.47
CA LYS A 179 -7.16 4.01 -13.52
C LYS A 179 -6.55 4.19 -14.90
N PRO A 180 -6.82 3.27 -15.83
CA PRO A 180 -6.39 3.46 -17.22
C PRO A 180 -7.11 4.66 -17.85
N LEU A 181 -6.44 5.31 -18.79
CA LEU A 181 -7.03 6.41 -19.53
C LEU A 181 -8.07 5.88 -20.49
N ASN A 182 -9.32 6.27 -20.28
CA ASN A 182 -10.47 6.18 -21.18
C ASN A 182 -11.37 7.38 -20.91
N LYS A 183 -12.41 7.56 -21.71
CA LYS A 183 -13.35 8.69 -21.56
C LYS A 183 -13.92 8.80 -20.16
N GLN A 184 -14.41 7.70 -19.57
CA GLN A 184 -15.04 7.69 -18.26
C GLN A 184 -14.06 8.12 -17.15
N ASN A 185 -12.84 7.60 -17.16
CA ASN A 185 -11.84 7.91 -16.15
C ASN A 185 -11.21 9.30 -16.35
N ALA A 186 -11.13 9.76 -17.60
CA ALA A 186 -10.61 11.07 -17.95
C ALA A 186 -11.58 12.20 -17.59
N TRP A 187 -12.88 11.95 -17.64
CA TRP A 187 -13.93 12.96 -17.46
C TRP A 187 -13.74 13.83 -16.19
N PRO A 188 -13.60 13.24 -14.97
CA PRO A 188 -13.33 14.00 -13.76
C PRO A 188 -11.84 14.24 -13.51
N PHE A 189 -10.97 14.06 -14.52
CA PHE A 189 -9.51 14.18 -14.34
C PHE A 189 -8.99 15.48 -14.93
N SER A 190 -7.81 15.90 -14.47
CA SER A 190 -7.10 17.09 -14.98
C SER A 190 -6.91 17.05 -16.49
N ALA A 191 -7.36 18.09 -17.19
CA ALA A 191 -7.13 18.25 -18.63
C ALA A 191 -5.62 18.34 -18.93
N VAL A 192 -4.85 19.08 -18.11
CA VAL A 192 -3.39 19.14 -18.23
C VAL A 192 -2.78 17.75 -18.09
N GLY A 193 -3.23 16.97 -17.11
CA GLY A 193 -2.77 15.59 -16.90
C GLY A 193 -3.11 14.67 -18.07
N TYR A 194 -4.31 14.78 -18.62
CA TYR A 194 -4.75 14.03 -19.79
C TYR A 194 -3.84 14.29 -21.01
N PHE A 195 -3.70 15.56 -21.41
CA PHE A 195 -2.93 15.92 -22.60
C PHE A 195 -1.43 15.66 -22.42
N LEU A 196 -0.88 15.89 -21.21
CA LEU A 196 0.49 15.52 -20.89
C LEU A 196 0.72 14.02 -21.07
N GLY A 197 -0.12 13.19 -20.44
CA GLY A 197 -0.01 11.74 -20.51
C GLY A 197 -0.05 11.23 -21.94
N LYS A 198 -0.99 11.73 -22.74
CA LYS A 198 -1.11 11.43 -24.17
C LYS A 198 0.16 11.82 -24.93
N LYS A 199 0.61 13.06 -24.79
CA LYS A 199 1.78 13.58 -25.50
C LYS A 199 3.05 12.82 -25.15
N MET A 200 3.24 12.51 -23.86
CA MET A 200 4.43 11.79 -23.40
C MET A 200 4.41 10.32 -23.82
N PHE A 201 3.24 9.69 -23.84
CA PHE A 201 3.12 8.34 -24.39
C PHE A 201 3.42 8.31 -25.89
N GLU A 202 2.92 9.25 -26.67
CA GLU A 202 3.22 9.38 -28.11
C GLU A 202 4.70 9.54 -28.39
N LYS A 203 5.40 10.32 -27.53
CA LYS A 203 6.83 10.58 -27.64
C LYS A 203 7.68 9.38 -27.20
N ASN A 204 7.40 8.79 -26.05
CA ASN A 204 8.29 7.85 -25.39
C ASN A 204 7.89 6.38 -25.62
N LYS A 205 6.63 6.11 -25.99
CA LYS A 205 6.05 4.77 -26.21
C LYS A 205 6.22 3.82 -25.01
N VAL A 206 6.20 4.38 -23.78
CA VAL A 206 6.27 3.64 -22.52
C VAL A 206 5.12 4.06 -21.62
N ALA A 207 4.78 3.21 -20.65
CA ALA A 207 3.71 3.52 -19.70
C ALA A 207 3.92 4.89 -19.04
N GLN A 208 2.82 5.63 -18.83
CA GLN A 208 2.79 6.95 -18.21
C GLN A 208 1.92 6.91 -16.95
N GLY A 209 2.48 7.22 -15.80
CA GLY A 209 1.74 7.45 -14.57
C GLY A 209 1.55 8.95 -14.35
N ILE A 210 0.31 9.41 -14.29
CA ILE A 210 -0.03 10.82 -14.07
C ILE A 210 -0.67 10.97 -12.70
N ILE A 211 0.07 11.57 -11.79
CA ILE A 211 -0.40 11.85 -10.43
C ILE A 211 -0.76 13.33 -10.36
N VAL A 212 -2.01 13.65 -10.04
CA VAL A 212 -2.48 15.02 -9.85
C VAL A 212 -2.68 15.27 -8.36
N ASN A 213 -1.99 16.30 -7.87
CA ASN A 213 -2.12 16.83 -6.50
C ASN A 213 -2.34 18.34 -6.61
N SER A 214 -3.59 18.74 -6.86
CA SER A 214 -4.00 20.13 -6.99
C SER A 214 -4.77 20.57 -5.75
N TRP A 215 -4.61 21.84 -5.39
CA TRP A 215 -5.36 22.46 -4.32
C TRP A 215 -6.21 23.59 -4.88
N GLU A 216 -7.52 23.44 -4.85
CA GLU A 216 -8.44 24.52 -5.17
C GLU A 216 -8.52 25.45 -3.96
N ALA A 217 -8.12 26.72 -4.13
CA ALA A 217 -8.32 27.73 -3.13
C ALA A 217 -9.84 28.04 -3.07
N HIS A 218 -10.53 27.43 -2.13
CA HIS A 218 -11.87 27.92 -1.75
C HIS A 218 -11.68 29.29 -1.12
N LEU A 219 -11.97 30.33 -1.89
CA LEU A 219 -12.23 31.64 -1.30
C LEU A 219 -13.36 31.45 -0.28
N LEU A 220 -13.04 31.55 0.99
CA LEU A 220 -14.05 31.73 2.03
C LEU A 220 -14.84 32.96 1.59
N ARG A 221 -16.06 32.75 1.08
CA ARG A 221 -17.01 33.86 0.93
C ARG A 221 -17.27 34.33 2.36
N PRO A 222 -17.00 35.60 2.67
CA PRO A 222 -17.51 36.17 3.93
C PRO A 222 -19.03 36.04 3.87
N GLY A 223 -19.60 35.38 4.91
CA GLY A 223 -21.03 35.28 5.11
C GLY A 223 -21.64 36.64 5.47
#